data_36a42f71ea6217e80e5ae1897e941a02
#
_entry.id   36a42f71ea6217e80e5ae1897e941a02
#
_cell.length_a   1.000
_cell.length_b   1.000
_cell.length_c   1.000
_cell.angle_alpha   90.00
_cell.angle_beta   90.00
_cell.angle_gamma   90.00
#
_symmetry.space_group_name_H-M   'P 1'
#
loop_
_entity.id
_entity.type
_entity.pdbx_description
1 polymer ?
#
loop_
_entity_poly.entity_id
_entity_poly.type
_entity_poly.pdbx_seq_one_letter_code
_entity_poly.pdbx_strand_id
1 'polypeptide(L)'
;SVHDFSTLVGSVKHKACSVAEIVKEHTGKKAYFIFIGYIWIAIIYILTAFTDVTASAFTNNVEIKNNDGVLIDTIIGGGTASSSIIYLLLAVILGVALKLIDKKIKSAGKIKWTRKIVVTLSLLLVGFSIWYGQENPISVSSLSQIFGEGFIQSFNQPKFTWAVLILIYCGVASVLPMWLLLQPRGLLGGSFLYIILFAGVAGIIFGMNGTISRSTN
;
A
#
# COMPACT_ATOMS: atom_id res chain seq x y z
N SER A 1 10.99 14.00 6.70
CA SER A 1 12.00 14.86 6.08
C SER A 1 11.90 16.29 6.61
N VAL A 2 12.93 17.13 6.37
CA VAL A 2 12.94 18.54 6.79
C VAL A 2 11.74 19.29 6.23
N HIS A 3 11.32 18.95 5.01
CA HIS A 3 10.18 19.55 4.33
C HIS A 3 8.85 19.27 5.06
N ASP A 4 8.61 18.02 5.44
CA ASP A 4 7.38 17.63 6.15
C ASP A 4 7.34 18.23 7.56
N PHE A 5 8.51 18.31 8.22
CA PHE A 5 8.62 18.94 9.53
C PHE A 5 8.34 20.44 9.46
N SER A 6 8.87 21.14 8.46
CA SER A 6 8.64 22.59 8.29
C SER A 6 7.18 22.91 7.97
N THR A 7 6.51 22.09 7.15
CA THR A 7 5.07 22.23 6.85
C THR A 7 4.21 21.95 8.08
N LEU A 8 4.57 20.94 8.88
CA LEU A 8 3.89 20.64 10.14
C LEU A 8 4.00 21.80 11.13
N VAL A 9 5.21 22.31 11.34
CA VAL A 9 5.46 23.45 12.24
C VAL A 9 4.71 24.69 11.75
N GLY A 10 4.72 24.95 10.44
CA GLY A 10 3.96 26.05 9.83
C GLY A 10 2.47 25.91 10.10
N SER A 11 1.89 24.73 9.89
CA SER A 11 0.48 24.47 10.15
C SER A 11 0.11 24.65 11.63
N VAL A 12 0.91 24.12 12.55
CA VAL A 12 0.67 24.26 14.00
C VAL A 12 0.74 25.74 14.43
N LYS A 13 1.71 26.50 13.92
CA LYS A 13 1.86 27.93 14.21
C LYS A 13 0.67 28.76 13.73
N HIS A 14 0.03 28.36 12.62
CA HIS A 14 -1.14 29.00 12.05
C HIS A 14 -2.47 28.28 12.43
N LYS A 15 -2.60 27.82 13.67
CA LYS A 15 -3.83 27.21 14.24
C LYS A 15 -4.35 25.98 13.46
N ALA A 16 -3.43 25.13 13.00
CA ALA A 16 -3.72 23.94 12.19
C ALA A 16 -4.38 24.24 10.83
N CYS A 17 -4.08 25.39 10.24
CA CYS A 17 -4.50 25.73 8.89
C CYS A 17 -3.77 24.88 7.84
N SER A 18 -4.43 24.68 6.70
CA SER A 18 -3.79 24.02 5.55
C SER A 18 -2.73 24.93 4.93
N VAL A 19 -1.74 24.33 4.24
CA VAL A 19 -0.69 25.09 3.55
C VAL A 19 -1.30 26.10 2.56
N ALA A 20 -2.42 25.75 1.92
CA ALA A 20 -3.13 26.62 1.00
C ALA A 20 -3.71 27.86 1.70
N GLU A 21 -4.21 27.73 2.93
CA GLU A 21 -4.71 28.85 3.72
C GLU A 21 -3.59 29.77 4.17
N ILE A 22 -2.43 29.21 4.53
CA ILE A 22 -1.22 29.99 4.87
C ILE A 22 -0.75 30.81 3.66
N VAL A 23 -0.75 30.22 2.46
CA VAL A 23 -0.44 30.93 1.21
C VAL A 23 -1.43 32.06 0.96
N LYS A 24 -2.74 31.85 1.22
CA LYS A 24 -3.76 32.88 1.09
C LYS A 24 -3.52 34.07 2.00
N GLU A 25 -3.10 33.82 3.25
CA GLU A 25 -2.83 34.88 4.24
C GLU A 25 -1.60 35.73 3.86
N HIS A 26 -0.55 35.11 3.34
CA HIS A 26 0.72 35.79 3.05
C HIS A 26 0.83 36.33 1.61
N THR A 27 0.19 35.69 0.63
CA THR A 27 0.41 36.02 -0.80
C THR A 27 -0.85 36.53 -1.49
N GLY A 28 -2.02 36.42 -0.86
CA GLY A 28 -3.29 36.92 -1.35
C GLY A 28 -4.14 35.94 -2.14
N LYS A 29 -5.37 36.35 -2.47
CA LYS A 29 -6.39 35.48 -3.06
C LYS A 29 -6.03 34.91 -4.43
N LYS A 30 -5.34 35.66 -5.29
CA LYS A 30 -4.96 35.18 -6.64
C LYS A 30 -3.96 34.02 -6.56
N ALA A 31 -2.94 34.15 -5.72
CA ALA A 31 -1.96 33.08 -5.49
C ALA A 31 -2.60 31.82 -4.89
N TYR A 32 -3.56 31.98 -4.01
CA TYR A 32 -4.33 30.87 -3.45
C TYR A 32 -5.05 30.04 -4.52
N PHE A 33 -5.77 30.67 -5.47
CA PHE A 33 -6.45 29.96 -6.53
C PHE A 33 -5.50 29.24 -7.48
N ILE A 34 -4.37 29.87 -7.83
CA ILE A 34 -3.33 29.24 -8.66
C ILE A 34 -2.73 28.03 -7.92
N PHE A 35 -2.45 28.17 -6.63
CA PHE A 35 -1.88 27.10 -5.82
C PHE A 35 -2.83 25.90 -5.66
N ILE A 36 -4.13 26.16 -5.43
CA ILE A 36 -5.13 25.07 -5.38
C ILE A 36 -5.26 24.39 -6.75
N GLY A 37 -5.29 25.14 -7.84
CA GLY A 37 -5.31 24.57 -9.19
C GLY A 37 -4.11 23.69 -9.47
N TYR A 38 -2.91 24.11 -9.06
CA TYR A 38 -1.71 23.31 -9.16
C TYR A 38 -1.79 22.01 -8.33
N ILE A 39 -2.25 22.10 -7.09
CA ILE A 39 -2.43 20.91 -6.23
C ILE A 39 -3.42 19.92 -6.87
N TRP A 40 -4.51 20.41 -7.43
CA TRP A 40 -5.53 19.59 -8.10
C TRP A 40 -4.93 18.78 -9.26
N ILE A 41 -4.21 19.46 -10.14
CA ILE A 41 -3.54 18.82 -11.29
C ILE A 41 -2.49 17.83 -10.80
N ALA A 42 -1.69 18.19 -9.79
CA ALA A 42 -0.67 17.30 -9.21
C ALA A 42 -1.29 16.03 -8.61
N ILE A 43 -2.40 16.14 -7.87
CA ILE A 43 -3.08 14.98 -7.29
C ILE A 43 -3.64 14.06 -8.39
N ILE A 44 -4.26 14.61 -9.44
CA ILE A 44 -4.78 13.82 -10.56
C ILE A 44 -3.62 13.08 -11.25
N TYR A 45 -2.51 13.76 -11.51
CA TYR A 45 -1.34 13.15 -12.13
C TYR A 45 -0.76 12.00 -11.28
N ILE A 46 -0.58 12.24 -9.99
CA ILE A 46 -0.08 11.24 -9.04
C ILE A 46 -1.03 10.03 -8.98
N LEU A 47 -2.34 10.28 -8.84
CA LEU A 47 -3.35 9.22 -8.79
C LEU A 47 -3.31 8.35 -10.06
N THR A 48 -3.23 8.98 -11.23
CA THR A 48 -3.16 8.27 -12.51
C THR A 48 -1.89 7.43 -12.61
N ALA A 49 -0.73 8.00 -12.26
CA ALA A 49 0.56 7.30 -12.30
C ALA A 49 0.58 6.09 -11.36
N PHE A 50 0.13 6.24 -10.12
CA PHE A 50 0.07 5.11 -9.17
C PHE A 50 -0.94 4.05 -9.57
N THR A 51 -2.09 4.44 -10.14
CA THR A 51 -3.08 3.50 -10.66
C THR A 51 -2.52 2.69 -11.80
N ASP A 52 -1.79 3.31 -12.72
CA ASP A 52 -1.17 2.63 -13.86
C ASP A 52 -0.10 1.63 -13.42
N VAL A 53 0.79 2.03 -12.51
CA VAL A 53 1.83 1.15 -11.95
C VAL A 53 1.20 -0.03 -11.21
N THR A 54 0.17 0.21 -10.39
CA THR A 54 -0.49 -0.84 -9.62
C THR A 54 -1.24 -1.82 -10.54
N ALA A 55 -1.98 -1.31 -11.53
CA ALA A 55 -2.66 -2.15 -12.52
C ALA A 55 -1.67 -2.99 -13.33
N SER A 56 -0.50 -2.43 -13.68
CA SER A 56 0.57 -3.18 -14.32
C SER A 56 1.13 -4.28 -13.43
N ALA A 57 1.33 -4.01 -12.13
CA ALA A 57 1.79 -5.03 -11.17
C ALA A 57 0.79 -6.19 -10.99
N PHE A 58 -0.51 -5.93 -11.20
CA PHE A 58 -1.55 -6.97 -11.10
C PHE A 58 -1.75 -7.78 -12.38
N THR A 59 -1.26 -7.29 -13.51
CA THR A 59 -1.42 -7.96 -14.81
C THR A 59 -0.15 -8.60 -15.35
N ASN A 60 1.01 -8.05 -15.01
CA ASN A 60 2.28 -8.52 -15.54
C ASN A 60 2.83 -9.69 -14.74
N ASN A 61 3.23 -10.75 -15.44
CA ASN A 61 4.00 -11.83 -14.87
C ASN A 61 5.49 -11.49 -14.95
N VAL A 62 6.22 -11.68 -13.85
CA VAL A 62 7.66 -11.47 -13.78
C VAL A 62 8.35 -12.82 -13.75
N GLU A 63 9.08 -13.12 -14.81
CA GLU A 63 9.91 -14.32 -14.90
C GLU A 63 11.27 -14.09 -14.22
N ILE A 64 11.59 -14.91 -13.24
CA ILE A 64 12.90 -14.92 -12.58
C ILE A 64 13.78 -15.91 -13.29
N LYS A 65 14.82 -15.44 -14.02
CA LYS A 65 15.80 -16.26 -14.72
C LYS A 65 17.13 -16.27 -13.98
N ASN A 66 17.80 -17.41 -13.98
CA ASN A 66 19.20 -17.51 -13.51
C ASN A 66 20.14 -16.82 -14.48
N ASN A 67 21.42 -16.61 -14.09
CA ASN A 67 22.48 -16.07 -14.94
C ASN A 67 22.66 -16.84 -16.27
N ASP A 68 22.27 -18.11 -16.26
CA ASP A 68 22.30 -19.01 -17.44
C ASP A 68 21.02 -18.92 -18.31
N GLY A 69 20.10 -17.99 -18.03
CA GLY A 69 18.84 -17.80 -18.76
C GLY A 69 17.77 -18.84 -18.47
N VAL A 70 17.98 -19.74 -17.51
CA VAL A 70 16.99 -20.76 -17.11
C VAL A 70 15.96 -20.16 -16.18
N LEU A 71 14.66 -20.40 -16.44
CA LEU A 71 13.55 -20.00 -15.59
C LEU A 71 13.65 -20.72 -14.24
N ILE A 72 13.77 -19.94 -13.15
CA ILE A 72 13.77 -20.46 -11.79
C ILE A 72 12.36 -20.37 -11.22
N ASP A 73 11.67 -19.25 -11.43
CA ASP A 73 10.36 -18.98 -10.83
C ASP A 73 9.60 -17.93 -11.67
N THR A 74 8.28 -17.87 -11.50
CA THR A 74 7.41 -16.89 -12.17
C THR A 74 6.49 -16.27 -11.14
N ILE A 75 6.68 -14.98 -10.85
CA ILE A 75 5.75 -14.24 -10.00
C ILE A 75 4.55 -13.85 -10.85
N ILE A 76 3.40 -14.42 -10.53
CA ILE A 76 2.14 -14.17 -11.24
C ILE A 76 1.52 -12.87 -10.71
N GLY A 77 1.24 -11.91 -11.60
CA GLY A 77 0.62 -10.62 -11.23
C GLY A 77 -0.72 -10.78 -10.52
N GLY A 78 -1.53 -11.78 -10.90
CA GLY A 78 -2.76 -12.16 -10.20
C GLY A 78 -2.54 -12.56 -8.73
N GLY A 79 -1.41 -13.17 -8.40
CA GLY A 79 -1.03 -13.47 -7.01
C GLY A 79 -0.76 -12.20 -6.18
N THR A 80 -0.17 -11.19 -6.80
CA THR A 80 0.02 -9.87 -6.18
C THR A 80 -1.32 -9.19 -5.89
N ALA A 81 -2.29 -9.30 -6.80
CA ALA A 81 -3.63 -8.78 -6.60
C ALA A 81 -4.35 -9.49 -5.44
N SER A 82 -4.29 -10.84 -5.39
CA SER A 82 -4.86 -11.65 -4.30
C SER A 82 -4.29 -11.25 -2.94
N SER A 83 -2.96 -11.21 -2.85
CA SER A 83 -2.25 -10.81 -1.61
C SER A 83 -2.64 -9.42 -1.15
N SER A 84 -2.78 -8.47 -2.09
CA SER A 84 -3.16 -7.08 -1.80
C SER A 84 -4.58 -6.96 -1.26
N ILE A 85 -5.53 -7.71 -1.82
CA ILE A 85 -6.92 -7.74 -1.34
C ILE A 85 -6.99 -8.34 0.07
N ILE A 86 -6.31 -9.47 0.31
CA ILE A 86 -6.28 -10.10 1.64
C ILE A 86 -5.61 -9.17 2.66
N TYR A 87 -4.49 -8.53 2.30
CA TYR A 87 -3.83 -7.55 3.14
C TYR A 87 -4.75 -6.39 3.52
N LEU A 88 -5.54 -5.90 2.57
CA LEU A 88 -6.48 -4.81 2.80
C LEU A 88 -7.61 -5.21 3.75
N LEU A 89 -8.16 -6.41 3.61
CA LEU A 89 -9.15 -6.96 4.53
C LEU A 89 -8.56 -7.13 5.93
N LEU A 90 -7.34 -7.67 6.05
CA LEU A 90 -6.64 -7.80 7.32
C LEU A 90 -6.39 -6.43 7.98
N ALA A 91 -6.05 -5.41 7.21
CA ALA A 91 -5.86 -4.05 7.74
C ALA A 91 -7.16 -3.47 8.32
N VAL A 92 -8.29 -3.68 7.65
CA VAL A 92 -9.61 -3.26 8.15
C VAL A 92 -9.97 -4.00 9.44
N ILE A 93 -9.80 -5.33 9.45
CA ILE A 93 -10.06 -6.17 10.64
C ILE A 93 -9.18 -5.72 11.81
N LEU A 94 -7.89 -5.46 11.56
CA LEU A 94 -6.99 -4.95 12.58
C LEU A 94 -7.43 -3.58 13.11
N GLY A 95 -7.87 -2.67 12.24
CA GLY A 95 -8.37 -1.35 12.63
C GLY A 95 -9.57 -1.44 13.57
N VAL A 96 -10.53 -2.29 13.23
CA VAL A 96 -11.71 -2.55 14.08
C VAL A 96 -11.30 -3.23 15.39
N ALA A 97 -10.43 -4.24 15.35
CA ALA A 97 -9.94 -4.94 16.53
C ALA A 97 -9.22 -3.99 17.50
N LEU A 98 -8.33 -3.14 17.01
CA LEU A 98 -7.64 -2.16 17.85
C LEU A 98 -8.62 -1.19 18.53
N LYS A 99 -9.62 -0.70 17.81
CA LYS A 99 -10.65 0.18 18.36
C LYS A 99 -11.51 -0.52 19.43
N LEU A 100 -11.86 -1.79 19.21
CA LEU A 100 -12.60 -2.59 20.18
C LEU A 100 -11.79 -2.86 21.46
N ILE A 101 -10.48 -3.10 21.31
CA ILE A 101 -9.56 -3.29 22.44
C ILE A 101 -9.47 -2.02 23.27
N ASP A 102 -9.28 -0.86 22.63
CA ASP A 102 -9.20 0.43 23.31
C ASP A 102 -10.52 0.77 24.05
N LYS A 103 -11.68 0.33 23.51
CA LYS A 103 -12.99 0.53 24.15
C LYS A 103 -13.26 -0.44 25.31
N LYS A 104 -12.82 -1.71 25.21
CA LYS A 104 -13.17 -2.77 26.16
C LYS A 104 -12.21 -2.88 27.33
N ILE A 105 -10.93 -2.56 27.17
CA ILE A 105 -9.90 -2.75 28.17
C ILE A 105 -9.54 -1.40 28.80
N LYS A 106 -9.91 -1.18 30.06
CA LYS A 106 -9.61 0.05 30.82
C LYS A 106 -8.21 0.06 31.48
N SER A 107 -7.51 -1.09 31.53
CA SER A 107 -6.20 -1.21 32.21
C SER A 107 -5.04 -0.93 31.26
N ALA A 108 -4.30 0.14 31.48
CA ALA A 108 -3.23 0.62 30.60
C ALA A 108 -2.13 -0.42 30.32
N GLY A 109 -1.78 -1.27 31.27
CA GLY A 109 -0.78 -2.34 31.09
C GLY A 109 -1.28 -3.47 30.19
N LYS A 110 -2.51 -3.93 30.40
CA LYS A 110 -3.12 -4.99 29.57
C LYS A 110 -3.37 -4.53 28.15
N ILE A 111 -3.75 -3.25 27.94
CA ILE A 111 -3.94 -2.66 26.61
C ILE A 111 -2.65 -2.76 25.78
N LYS A 112 -1.52 -2.33 26.34
CA LYS A 112 -0.22 -2.34 25.64
C LYS A 112 0.19 -3.77 25.22
N TRP A 113 -0.03 -4.74 26.07
CA TRP A 113 0.35 -6.13 25.79
C TRP A 113 -0.56 -6.79 24.75
N THR A 114 -1.89 -6.63 24.91
CA THR A 114 -2.87 -7.12 23.92
C THR A 114 -2.67 -6.49 22.55
N ARG A 115 -2.41 -5.18 22.51
CA ARG A 115 -2.12 -4.47 21.26
C ARG A 115 -0.88 -5.01 20.54
N LYS A 116 0.22 -5.29 21.29
CA LYS A 116 1.41 -5.92 20.73
C LYS A 116 1.10 -7.30 20.14
N ILE A 117 0.37 -8.15 20.86
CA ILE A 117 0.01 -9.49 20.37
C ILE A 117 -0.81 -9.41 19.09
N VAL A 118 -1.83 -8.55 19.06
CA VAL A 118 -2.72 -8.42 17.89
C VAL A 118 -1.94 -7.89 16.68
N VAL A 119 -1.05 -6.93 16.86
CA VAL A 119 -0.19 -6.41 15.78
C VAL A 119 0.77 -7.50 15.29
N THR A 120 1.43 -8.24 16.18
CA THR A 120 2.35 -9.33 15.78
C THR A 120 1.60 -10.44 15.04
N LEU A 121 0.42 -10.83 15.54
CA LEU A 121 -0.43 -11.82 14.87
C LEU A 121 -0.85 -11.35 13.47
N SER A 122 -1.26 -10.09 13.34
CA SER A 122 -1.62 -9.51 12.03
C SER A 122 -0.43 -9.48 11.06
N LEU A 123 0.78 -9.25 11.56
CA LEU A 123 2.01 -9.29 10.76
C LEU A 123 2.32 -10.69 10.23
N LEU A 124 2.13 -11.73 11.05
CA LEU A 124 2.24 -13.13 10.64
C LEU A 124 1.17 -13.49 9.58
N LEU A 125 -0.06 -13.03 9.78
CA LEU A 125 -1.13 -13.23 8.81
C LEU A 125 -0.87 -12.52 7.47
N VAL A 126 -0.23 -11.35 7.49
CA VAL A 126 0.20 -10.69 6.25
C VAL A 126 1.27 -11.52 5.52
N GLY A 127 2.25 -12.06 6.24
CA GLY A 127 3.23 -12.98 5.65
C GLY A 127 2.57 -14.21 5.02
N PHE A 128 1.60 -14.80 5.72
CA PHE A 128 0.81 -15.92 5.21
C PHE A 128 -0.03 -15.53 3.98
N SER A 129 -0.58 -14.31 3.94
CA SER A 129 -1.38 -13.84 2.81
C SER A 129 -0.57 -13.70 1.53
N ILE A 130 0.72 -13.37 1.63
CA ILE A 130 1.63 -13.29 0.49
C ILE A 130 1.85 -14.69 -0.10
N TRP A 131 2.14 -15.66 0.76
CA TRP A 131 2.32 -17.06 0.33
C TRP A 131 1.04 -17.62 -0.28
N TYR A 132 -0.10 -17.48 0.40
CA TYR A 132 -1.39 -17.96 -0.09
C TYR A 132 -1.84 -17.28 -1.40
N GLY A 133 -1.55 -15.98 -1.56
CA GLY A 133 -1.89 -15.22 -2.77
C GLY A 133 -1.13 -15.71 -4.00
N GLN A 134 0.09 -16.21 -3.84
CA GLN A 134 0.86 -16.80 -4.95
C GLN A 134 0.28 -18.13 -5.41
N GLU A 135 -0.24 -18.95 -4.49
CA GLU A 135 -0.89 -20.22 -4.83
C GLU A 135 -2.29 -20.04 -5.46
N ASN A 136 -2.99 -18.94 -5.12
CA ASN A 136 -4.34 -18.67 -5.60
C ASN A 136 -4.41 -17.30 -6.33
N PRO A 137 -3.85 -17.19 -7.54
CA PRO A 137 -3.85 -15.96 -8.30
C PRO A 137 -5.26 -15.60 -8.78
N ILE A 138 -5.72 -14.39 -8.45
CA ILE A 138 -6.98 -13.84 -8.98
C ILE A 138 -6.71 -13.31 -10.38
N SER A 139 -7.36 -13.93 -11.38
CA SER A 139 -7.36 -13.48 -12.77
C SER A 139 -8.56 -12.58 -13.08
N VAL A 140 -8.48 -11.80 -14.15
CA VAL A 140 -9.61 -10.98 -14.63
C VAL A 140 -10.82 -11.87 -14.98
N SER A 141 -10.58 -13.10 -15.44
CA SER A 141 -11.64 -14.10 -15.70
C SER A 141 -12.36 -14.55 -14.43
N SER A 142 -11.69 -14.59 -13.28
CA SER A 142 -12.35 -14.87 -11.99
C SER A 142 -13.24 -13.70 -11.54
N LEU A 143 -12.87 -12.47 -11.89
CA LEU A 143 -13.65 -11.26 -11.60
C LEU A 143 -14.91 -11.16 -12.48
N SER A 144 -14.90 -11.74 -13.71
CA SER A 144 -16.07 -11.76 -14.58
C SER A 144 -17.26 -12.51 -13.97
N GLN A 145 -16.98 -13.54 -13.19
CA GLN A 145 -18.01 -14.29 -12.46
C GLN A 145 -18.69 -13.46 -11.35
N ILE A 146 -17.97 -12.48 -10.78
CA ILE A 146 -18.46 -11.65 -9.67
C ILE A 146 -19.17 -10.38 -10.19
N PHE A 147 -18.61 -9.73 -11.21
CA PHE A 147 -19.10 -8.44 -11.72
C PHE A 147 -19.94 -8.53 -13.00
N GLY A 148 -20.07 -9.73 -13.58
CA GLY A 148 -20.78 -9.97 -14.83
C GLY A 148 -19.87 -9.77 -16.06
N GLU A 149 -20.05 -10.65 -17.05
CA GLU A 149 -19.24 -10.66 -18.28
C GLU A 149 -19.34 -9.36 -19.08
N GLY A 150 -20.52 -8.72 -19.09
CA GLY A 150 -20.75 -7.49 -19.83
C GLY A 150 -19.94 -6.30 -19.33
N PHE A 151 -19.65 -6.23 -18.02
CA PHE A 151 -18.84 -5.14 -17.45
C PHE A 151 -17.37 -5.29 -17.86
N ILE A 152 -16.84 -6.49 -17.87
CA ILE A 152 -15.42 -6.76 -18.18
C ILE A 152 -15.16 -6.76 -19.69
N GLN A 153 -16.09 -7.22 -20.52
CA GLN A 153 -15.99 -7.16 -21.98
C GLN A 153 -16.00 -5.72 -22.52
N SER A 154 -16.63 -4.76 -21.80
CA SER A 154 -16.57 -3.35 -22.17
C SER A 154 -15.15 -2.77 -22.08
N PHE A 155 -14.26 -3.41 -21.32
CA PHE A 155 -12.88 -2.99 -21.15
C PHE A 155 -11.96 -4.01 -21.85
N ASN A 156 -11.61 -3.74 -23.07
CA ASN A 156 -10.88 -4.63 -24.00
C ASN A 156 -9.46 -5.04 -23.53
N GLN A 157 -8.99 -4.57 -22.34
CA GLN A 157 -7.68 -4.87 -21.80
C GLN A 157 -7.74 -5.17 -20.27
N PRO A 158 -7.09 -6.25 -19.79
CA PRO A 158 -7.10 -6.64 -18.39
C PRO A 158 -6.49 -5.55 -17.48
N LYS A 159 -5.48 -4.82 -17.95
CA LYS A 159 -4.87 -3.70 -17.22
C LYS A 159 -5.88 -2.57 -16.96
N PHE A 160 -6.71 -2.23 -17.93
CA PHE A 160 -7.70 -1.18 -17.79
C PHE A 160 -8.82 -1.56 -16.81
N THR A 161 -9.24 -2.83 -16.81
CA THR A 161 -10.19 -3.34 -15.82
C THR A 161 -9.67 -3.19 -14.38
N TRP A 162 -8.42 -3.56 -14.13
CA TRP A 162 -7.79 -3.36 -12.84
C TRP A 162 -7.68 -1.87 -12.46
N ALA A 163 -7.32 -1.01 -13.41
CA ALA A 163 -7.25 0.43 -13.17
C ALA A 163 -8.60 1.02 -12.73
N VAL A 164 -9.70 0.63 -13.38
CA VAL A 164 -11.05 1.06 -13.01
C VAL A 164 -11.44 0.55 -11.62
N LEU A 165 -11.16 -0.71 -11.29
CA LEU A 165 -11.43 -1.28 -9.97
C LEU A 165 -10.65 -0.56 -8.86
N ILE A 166 -9.38 -0.23 -9.11
CA ILE A 166 -8.54 0.54 -8.18
C ILE A 166 -9.12 1.93 -7.97
N LEU A 167 -9.58 2.61 -9.02
CA LEU A 167 -10.19 3.94 -8.92
C LEU A 167 -11.51 3.90 -8.13
N ILE A 168 -12.35 2.90 -8.35
CA ILE A 168 -13.58 2.69 -7.57
C ILE A 168 -13.22 2.47 -6.09
N TYR A 169 -12.24 1.62 -5.82
CA TYR A 169 -11.75 1.42 -4.46
C TYR A 169 -11.25 2.72 -3.83
N CYS A 170 -10.46 3.52 -4.55
CA CYS A 170 -10.00 4.83 -4.06
C CYS A 170 -11.16 5.78 -3.74
N GLY A 171 -12.20 5.78 -4.57
CA GLY A 171 -13.42 6.55 -4.33
C GLY A 171 -14.14 6.12 -3.05
N VAL A 172 -14.33 4.82 -2.86
CA VAL A 172 -14.95 4.27 -1.63
C VAL A 172 -14.08 4.55 -0.40
N ALA A 173 -12.76 4.35 -0.51
CA ALA A 173 -11.81 4.62 0.57
C ALA A 173 -11.75 6.08 0.99
N SER A 174 -12.01 7.02 0.07
CA SER A 174 -12.07 8.45 0.33
C SER A 174 -13.22 8.84 1.28
N VAL A 175 -14.32 8.10 1.27
CA VAL A 175 -15.50 8.35 2.14
C VAL A 175 -15.33 7.71 3.51
N LEU A 176 -14.48 6.69 3.64
CA LEU A 176 -14.26 5.98 4.89
C LEU A 176 -13.41 6.79 5.87
N PRO A 177 -13.69 6.71 7.18
CA PRO A 177 -12.92 7.45 8.18
C PRO A 177 -11.46 6.97 8.23
N MET A 178 -10.54 7.91 8.34
CA MET A 178 -9.08 7.68 8.32
C MET A 178 -8.58 6.63 9.34
N TRP A 179 -9.23 6.52 10.50
CA TRP A 179 -8.85 5.55 11.53
C TRP A 179 -9.09 4.10 11.11
N LEU A 180 -10.02 3.86 10.18
CA LEU A 180 -10.37 2.50 9.73
C LEU A 180 -9.34 1.96 8.72
N LEU A 181 -8.90 2.76 7.79
CA LEU A 181 -8.03 2.34 6.68
C LEU A 181 -6.58 2.81 6.84
N LEU A 182 -6.37 4.10 7.13
CA LEU A 182 -5.03 4.68 7.08
C LEU A 182 -4.15 4.23 8.25
N GLN A 183 -4.71 4.23 9.46
CA GLN A 183 -3.95 3.97 10.68
C GLN A 183 -3.43 2.52 10.76
N PRO A 184 -4.27 1.47 10.59
CA PRO A 184 -3.80 0.10 10.65
C PRO A 184 -2.94 -0.27 9.43
N ARG A 185 -3.27 0.22 8.23
CA ARG A 185 -2.47 0.02 7.03
C ARG A 185 -1.07 0.63 7.17
N GLY A 186 -0.97 1.86 7.70
CA GLY A 186 0.31 2.51 7.95
C GLY A 186 1.19 1.76 8.95
N LEU A 187 0.59 1.21 9.99
CA LEU A 187 1.30 0.43 11.01
C LEU A 187 1.81 -0.90 10.45
N LEU A 188 0.98 -1.66 9.73
CA LEU A 188 1.38 -2.91 9.09
C LEU A 188 2.41 -2.68 7.99
N GLY A 189 2.17 -1.72 7.08
CA GLY A 189 3.07 -1.41 5.98
C GLY A 189 4.43 -0.90 6.47
N GLY A 190 4.46 -0.02 7.48
CA GLY A 190 5.69 0.44 8.10
C GLY A 190 6.49 -0.70 8.74
N SER A 191 5.83 -1.57 9.50
CA SER A 191 6.49 -2.74 10.12
C SER A 191 7.06 -3.70 9.06
N PHE A 192 6.31 -3.94 7.99
CA PHE A 192 6.71 -4.80 6.89
C PHE A 192 7.89 -4.22 6.11
N LEU A 193 7.92 -2.90 5.91
CA LEU A 193 9.04 -2.20 5.29
C LEU A 193 10.35 -2.41 6.06
N TYR A 194 10.31 -2.32 7.40
CA TYR A 194 11.49 -2.60 8.23
C TYR A 194 11.97 -4.05 8.09
N ILE A 195 11.05 -5.01 8.07
CA ILE A 195 11.38 -6.43 7.89
C ILE A 195 12.08 -6.65 6.54
N ILE A 196 11.55 -6.08 5.45
CA ILE A 196 12.15 -6.18 4.12
C ILE A 196 13.52 -5.51 4.08
N LEU A 197 13.66 -4.34 4.69
CA LEU A 197 14.94 -3.63 4.76
C LEU A 197 16.01 -4.47 5.47
N PHE A 198 15.69 -5.03 6.64
CA PHE A 198 16.61 -5.89 7.39
C PHE A 198 16.93 -7.19 6.63
N ALA A 199 15.92 -7.81 6.02
CA ALA A 199 16.12 -9.00 5.19
C ALA A 199 17.01 -8.71 3.97
N GLY A 200 16.83 -7.56 3.32
CA GLY A 200 17.65 -7.13 2.20
C GLY A 200 19.10 -6.87 2.60
N VAL A 201 19.33 -6.16 3.69
CA VAL A 201 20.68 -5.93 4.23
C VAL A 201 21.34 -7.25 4.62
N ALA A 202 20.64 -8.15 5.31
CA ALA A 202 21.13 -9.47 5.65
C ALA A 202 21.46 -10.28 4.39
N GLY A 203 20.58 -10.27 3.37
CA GLY A 203 20.80 -10.93 2.09
C GLY A 203 22.07 -10.44 1.38
N ILE A 204 22.33 -9.13 1.40
CA ILE A 204 23.56 -8.57 0.83
C ILE A 204 24.78 -9.04 1.61
N ILE A 205 24.77 -8.99 2.95
CA ILE A 205 25.91 -9.39 3.80
C ILE A 205 26.22 -10.88 3.64
N PHE A 206 25.19 -11.74 3.69
CA PHE A 206 25.37 -13.19 3.55
C PHE A 206 25.59 -13.60 2.09
N GLY A 207 24.96 -12.92 1.12
CA GLY A 207 25.11 -13.18 -0.30
C GLY A 207 26.49 -12.79 -0.86
N MET A 208 27.10 -11.71 -0.36
CA MET A 208 28.48 -11.35 -0.73
C MET A 208 29.49 -12.44 -0.38
N ASN A 209 29.31 -13.15 0.74
CA ASN A 209 30.18 -14.27 1.09
C ASN A 209 30.04 -15.46 0.14
N GLY A 210 28.87 -15.64 -0.48
CA GLY A 210 28.61 -16.70 -1.47
C GLY A 210 29.18 -16.42 -2.87
N THR A 211 29.17 -15.15 -3.29
CA THR A 211 29.68 -14.73 -4.61
C THR A 211 31.21 -14.67 -4.67
N ILE A 212 31.88 -14.30 -3.59
CA ILE A 212 33.35 -14.28 -3.52
C ILE A 212 33.93 -15.71 -3.63
N SER A 213 33.22 -16.72 -3.11
CA SER A 213 33.61 -18.12 -3.22
C SER A 213 33.44 -18.69 -4.65
N ARG A 214 32.61 -18.09 -5.52
CA ARG A 214 32.41 -18.54 -6.92
C ARG A 214 33.36 -17.91 -7.93
N SER A 215 34.02 -16.83 -7.57
CA SER A 215 34.95 -16.11 -8.48
C SER A 215 36.39 -16.62 -8.42
N THR A 216 36.68 -17.60 -7.59
CA THR A 216 38.07 -18.15 -7.39
C THR A 216 38.25 -19.57 -7.86
N ASN A 217 37.35 -20.14 -8.66
CA ASN A 217 37.50 -21.42 -9.34
C ASN A 217 37.45 -21.27 -10.86
#